data_362c351600534293fd6160e65ddb5a8a
#
_entry.id   362c351600534293fd6160e65ddb5a8a
#
_cell.length_a   1.000
_cell.length_b   1.000
_cell.length_c   1.000
_cell.angle_alpha   90.00
_cell.angle_beta   90.00
_cell.angle_gamma   90.00
#
_symmetry.space_group_name_H-M   'P 1'
#
loop_
_entity.id
_entity.type
_entity.pdbx_description
1 polymer ?
#
loop_
_entity_poly.entity_id
_entity_poly.type
_entity_poly.pdbx_seq_one_letter_code
_entity_poly.pdbx_strand_id
1 'polypeptide(L)'
;TELNLLDGATVVIPGKVAGTNFTESLLVGHATTGTLNAALRNTGVGFNALDAITSGDDNTGIGRNAGSSITSGYSNTYIGQAAGNSSSTSRENTAVGSLALKTVTTGGHENTALGFEALELVNSGDHNVGIGWKAGDSLTSGKGNVLIGSNVEAASNTGDRQLTIGTYDGTNTTTWISGDSSGN
;
A
#
# COMPACT_ATOMS: atom_id res chain seq x y z
N THR A 1 25.16 -7.78 13.37
CA THR A 1 25.43 -6.63 14.26
C THR A 1 24.31 -6.57 15.28
N GLU A 2 24.61 -6.84 16.54
CA GLU A 2 23.63 -6.79 17.64
C GLU A 2 23.36 -5.33 18.00
N LEU A 3 22.09 -4.95 18.08
CA LEU A 3 21.69 -3.69 18.69
C LEU A 3 21.61 -3.90 20.20
N ASN A 4 22.62 -3.43 20.92
CA ASN A 4 22.68 -3.52 22.39
C ASN A 4 21.76 -2.45 23.01
N LEU A 5 20.70 -2.86 23.69
CA LEU A 5 19.84 -1.98 24.46
C LEU A 5 20.36 -1.82 25.90
N LEU A 6 20.22 -0.64 26.43
CA LEU A 6 20.90 0.02 27.57
C LEU A 6 20.78 -0.63 28.98
N ASP A 7 20.40 -1.89 29.14
CA ASP A 7 20.26 -2.47 30.49
C ASP A 7 20.88 -3.89 30.66
N GLY A 8 21.71 -4.30 29.73
CA GLY A 8 22.36 -5.61 29.78
C GLY A 8 21.45 -6.78 29.32
N ALA A 9 20.23 -6.52 28.88
CA ALA A 9 19.41 -7.52 28.21
C ALA A 9 19.74 -7.56 26.72
N THR A 10 20.17 -8.70 26.22
CA THR A 10 20.35 -8.92 24.78
C THR A 10 18.96 -9.07 24.16
N VAL A 11 18.41 -7.99 23.64
CA VAL A 11 17.20 -8.08 22.83
C VAL A 11 17.64 -8.29 21.39
N VAL A 12 17.47 -9.50 20.90
CA VAL A 12 17.56 -9.79 19.47
C VAL A 12 16.30 -9.26 18.81
N ILE A 13 16.35 -8.10 18.18
CA ILE A 13 15.26 -7.66 17.31
C ILE A 13 15.42 -8.43 15.99
N PRO A 14 14.50 -9.35 15.66
CA PRO A 14 14.56 -10.02 14.37
C PRO A 14 14.47 -8.96 13.26
N GLY A 15 15.44 -8.94 12.40
CA GLY A 15 15.45 -7.98 11.31
C GLY A 15 16.73 -8.10 10.47
N LYS A 16 16.73 -7.42 9.36
CA LYS A 16 17.86 -7.35 8.45
C LYS A 16 18.24 -5.91 8.21
N VAL A 17 19.50 -5.61 8.40
CA VAL A 17 20.12 -4.32 8.09
C VAL A 17 21.06 -4.53 6.91
N ALA A 18 21.16 -3.59 6.02
CA ALA A 18 21.94 -3.59 4.79
C ALA A 18 23.09 -4.62 4.70
N GLY A 19 23.28 -5.23 3.55
CA GLY A 19 24.31 -6.25 3.27
C GLY A 19 24.34 -6.59 1.80
N THR A 20 25.12 -7.60 1.41
CA THR A 20 25.15 -8.08 0.02
C THR A 20 23.73 -8.43 -0.44
N ASN A 21 23.30 -7.89 -1.56
CA ASN A 21 21.95 -8.04 -2.14
C ASN A 21 20.80 -7.38 -1.35
N PHE A 22 21.11 -6.57 -0.32
CA PHE A 22 20.12 -5.78 0.42
C PHE A 22 20.79 -4.48 0.90
N THR A 23 21.14 -3.62 -0.03
CA THR A 23 21.94 -2.43 0.22
C THR A 23 21.06 -1.26 0.65
N GLU A 24 21.55 -0.44 1.61
CA GLU A 24 20.88 0.77 2.09
C GLU A 24 19.45 0.49 2.60
N SER A 25 19.19 -0.67 3.17
CA SER A 25 17.86 -1.13 3.56
C SER A 25 17.79 -1.55 5.03
N LEU A 26 16.58 -1.47 5.60
CA LEU A 26 16.28 -1.86 6.98
C LEU A 26 14.98 -2.66 7.06
N LEU A 27 15.03 -3.85 7.63
CA LEU A 27 13.82 -4.61 8.01
C LEU A 27 13.85 -4.91 9.50
N VAL A 28 12.77 -4.60 10.21
CA VAL A 28 12.64 -4.81 11.66
C VAL A 28 11.33 -5.55 11.95
N GLY A 29 11.41 -6.59 12.77
CA GLY A 29 10.21 -7.28 13.27
C GLY A 29 9.84 -8.56 12.57
N HIS A 30 10.70 -9.12 11.70
CA HIS A 30 10.48 -10.45 11.15
C HIS A 30 11.77 -11.26 10.98
N ALA A 31 11.62 -12.57 10.99
CA ALA A 31 12.74 -13.51 11.06
C ALA A 31 13.26 -13.99 9.69
N THR A 32 12.46 -13.87 8.63
CA THR A 32 12.80 -14.39 7.30
C THR A 32 12.44 -13.38 6.22
N THR A 33 13.33 -13.21 5.27
CA THR A 33 13.04 -12.58 3.98
C THR A 33 13.11 -13.66 2.92
N GLY A 34 12.45 -13.45 1.78
CA GLY A 34 12.72 -14.24 0.58
C GLY A 34 14.21 -14.20 0.19
N THR A 35 14.60 -14.93 -0.84
CA THR A 35 15.96 -14.87 -1.38
C THR A 35 16.20 -13.47 -1.96
N LEU A 36 16.98 -12.65 -1.26
CA LEU A 36 17.31 -11.31 -1.71
C LEU A 36 18.22 -11.33 -2.94
N ASN A 37 17.83 -10.62 -3.96
CA ASN A 37 18.57 -10.49 -5.22
C ASN A 37 18.68 -9.00 -5.60
N ALA A 38 19.59 -8.30 -4.95
CA ALA A 38 19.91 -6.89 -5.19
C ALA A 38 18.81 -5.86 -4.82
N ALA A 39 17.95 -6.16 -3.84
CA ALA A 39 16.98 -5.20 -3.33
C ALA A 39 17.67 -4.03 -2.60
N LEU A 40 17.32 -2.79 -2.95
CA LEU A 40 17.97 -1.58 -2.49
C LEU A 40 16.99 -0.62 -1.79
N ARG A 41 17.49 0.11 -0.79
CA ARG A 41 16.79 1.24 -0.15
C ARG A 41 15.38 0.94 0.37
N ASN A 42 15.18 -0.25 0.91
CA ASN A 42 13.88 -0.66 1.46
C ASN A 42 13.83 -0.44 2.98
N THR A 43 12.69 0.03 3.46
CA THR A 43 12.41 0.19 4.89
C THR A 43 11.19 -0.61 5.29
N GLY A 44 11.34 -1.65 6.09
CA GLY A 44 10.25 -2.49 6.60
C GLY A 44 10.24 -2.47 8.13
N VAL A 45 9.11 -2.09 8.74
CA VAL A 45 8.94 -2.10 10.20
C VAL A 45 7.62 -2.78 10.56
N GLY A 46 7.70 -3.95 11.19
CA GLY A 46 6.54 -4.72 11.62
C GLY A 46 6.61 -6.18 11.21
N PHE A 47 5.76 -7.01 11.83
CA PHE A 47 5.69 -8.43 11.53
C PHE A 47 5.31 -8.65 10.05
N ASN A 48 6.14 -9.36 9.29
CA ASN A 48 6.01 -9.60 7.85
C ASN A 48 5.94 -8.33 6.97
N ALA A 49 6.43 -7.17 7.42
CA ALA A 49 6.54 -6.01 6.55
C ALA A 49 7.62 -6.28 5.47
N LEU A 50 7.26 -6.17 4.17
CA LEU A 50 8.13 -6.46 3.03
C LEU A 50 8.75 -7.88 3.06
N ASP A 51 8.02 -8.88 3.58
CA ASP A 51 8.56 -10.23 3.84
C ASP A 51 9.00 -10.97 2.56
N ALA A 52 8.26 -10.81 1.46
CA ALA A 52 8.55 -11.47 0.19
C ALA A 52 9.55 -10.73 -0.70
N ILE A 53 10.12 -9.60 -0.25
CA ILE A 53 10.97 -8.77 -1.12
C ILE A 53 12.20 -9.53 -1.63
N THR A 54 12.44 -9.46 -2.92
CA THR A 54 13.60 -10.12 -3.58
C THR A 54 14.49 -9.13 -4.32
N SER A 55 13.93 -8.37 -5.26
CA SER A 55 14.66 -7.40 -6.09
C SER A 55 13.97 -6.02 -6.17
N GLY A 56 12.91 -5.80 -5.39
CA GLY A 56 12.22 -4.51 -5.34
C GLY A 56 13.03 -3.44 -4.63
N ASP A 57 13.00 -2.22 -5.14
CA ASP A 57 13.76 -1.08 -4.64
C ASP A 57 12.85 0.01 -4.08
N ASP A 58 13.41 0.84 -3.18
CA ASP A 58 12.77 2.08 -2.72
C ASP A 58 11.39 1.88 -2.08
N ASN A 59 11.12 0.73 -1.45
CA ASN A 59 9.84 0.48 -0.80
C ASN A 59 9.87 0.81 0.69
N THR A 60 8.78 1.39 1.18
CA THR A 60 8.54 1.60 2.61
C THR A 60 7.31 0.79 3.03
N GLY A 61 7.48 -0.15 3.96
CA GLY A 61 6.41 -0.95 4.57
C GLY A 61 6.41 -0.78 6.09
N ILE A 62 5.41 -0.12 6.66
CA ILE A 62 5.30 0.08 8.10
C ILE A 62 3.97 -0.46 8.61
N GLY A 63 4.01 -1.51 9.41
CA GLY A 63 2.83 -2.19 9.93
C GLY A 63 2.86 -3.69 9.70
N ARG A 64 2.03 -4.44 10.43
CA ARG A 64 1.93 -5.88 10.25
C ARG A 64 1.44 -6.22 8.83
N ASN A 65 2.19 -7.02 8.09
CA ASN A 65 1.93 -7.42 6.71
C ASN A 65 1.87 -6.24 5.70
N ALA A 66 2.45 -5.08 6.00
CA ALA A 66 2.53 -3.97 5.03
C ALA A 66 3.44 -4.38 3.87
N GLY A 67 2.91 -4.37 2.63
CA GLY A 67 3.64 -4.78 1.43
C GLY A 67 4.21 -6.21 1.47
N SER A 68 3.60 -7.12 2.25
CA SER A 68 4.22 -8.43 2.55
C SER A 68 4.41 -9.33 1.32
N SER A 69 3.72 -9.08 0.22
CA SER A 69 3.86 -9.86 -1.02
C SER A 69 4.72 -9.18 -2.09
N ILE A 70 5.31 -8.01 -1.81
CA ILE A 70 6.21 -7.35 -2.77
C ILE A 70 7.40 -8.26 -3.06
N THR A 71 7.63 -8.54 -4.33
CA THR A 71 8.82 -9.27 -4.80
C THR A 71 9.78 -8.36 -5.56
N SER A 72 9.34 -7.76 -6.65
CA SER A 72 10.11 -6.86 -7.51
C SER A 72 9.45 -5.49 -7.72
N GLY A 73 8.33 -5.22 -7.04
CA GLY A 73 7.71 -3.90 -7.02
C GLY A 73 8.65 -2.84 -6.42
N TYR A 74 8.55 -1.59 -6.87
CA TYR A 74 9.45 -0.53 -6.44
C TYR A 74 8.73 0.80 -6.16
N SER A 75 9.38 1.66 -5.38
CA SER A 75 8.89 3.01 -5.04
C SER A 75 7.50 3.01 -4.40
N ASN A 76 7.16 1.99 -3.62
CA ASN A 76 5.88 1.94 -2.92
C ASN A 76 6.02 2.42 -1.47
N THR A 77 4.99 3.11 -0.97
CA THR A 77 4.85 3.49 0.44
C THR A 77 3.58 2.87 1.01
N TYR A 78 3.73 1.87 1.89
CA TYR A 78 2.65 1.15 2.55
C TYR A 78 2.73 1.30 4.06
N ILE A 79 1.81 2.07 4.64
CA ILE A 79 1.77 2.36 6.08
C ILE A 79 0.42 1.94 6.66
N GLY A 80 0.41 0.92 7.48
CA GLY A 80 -0.79 0.38 8.10
C GLY A 80 -0.82 -1.15 8.05
N GLN A 81 -1.69 -1.75 8.85
CA GLN A 81 -1.87 -3.20 8.87
C GLN A 81 -2.39 -3.66 7.50
N ALA A 82 -1.65 -4.55 6.83
CA ALA A 82 -1.97 -5.10 5.51
C ALA A 82 -2.18 -4.05 4.40
N ALA A 83 -1.63 -2.83 4.54
CA ALA A 83 -1.57 -1.88 3.43
C ALA A 83 -0.72 -2.47 2.29
N GLY A 84 -1.24 -2.46 1.05
CA GLY A 84 -0.56 -3.04 -0.12
C GLY A 84 -0.20 -4.52 0.02
N ASN A 85 -0.94 -5.28 0.82
CA ASN A 85 -0.56 -6.65 1.21
C ASN A 85 -0.33 -7.60 0.03
N SER A 86 -1.15 -7.52 -1.02
CA SER A 86 -1.09 -8.43 -2.18
C SER A 86 -0.24 -7.90 -3.34
N SER A 87 0.38 -6.73 -3.18
CA SER A 87 1.23 -6.10 -4.19
C SER A 87 2.49 -6.93 -4.44
N SER A 88 2.66 -7.46 -5.63
CA SER A 88 3.83 -8.27 -5.97
C SER A 88 4.83 -7.50 -6.84
N THR A 89 4.38 -6.96 -7.96
CA THR A 89 5.20 -6.24 -8.94
C THR A 89 4.76 -4.78 -9.14
N SER A 90 3.78 -4.33 -8.35
CA SER A 90 3.23 -2.98 -8.46
C SER A 90 4.25 -1.93 -8.03
N ARG A 91 4.13 -0.72 -8.56
CA ARG A 91 5.08 0.36 -8.32
C ARG A 91 4.39 1.69 -8.08
N GLU A 92 5.12 2.58 -7.42
CA GLU A 92 4.74 3.99 -7.27
C GLU A 92 3.37 4.18 -6.60
N ASN A 93 2.98 3.22 -5.73
CA ASN A 93 1.75 3.32 -4.96
C ASN A 93 2.02 3.93 -3.58
N THR A 94 1.08 4.76 -3.13
CA THR A 94 1.06 5.25 -1.76
C THR A 94 -0.23 4.78 -1.08
N ALA A 95 -0.10 3.95 -0.05
CA ALA A 95 -1.23 3.49 0.76
C ALA A 95 -0.96 3.75 2.25
N VAL A 96 -1.78 4.60 2.85
CA VAL A 96 -1.69 4.93 4.28
C VAL A 96 -3.03 4.66 4.95
N GLY A 97 -3.06 3.65 5.78
CA GLY A 97 -4.26 3.17 6.47
C GLY A 97 -4.30 1.64 6.52
N SER A 98 -4.98 1.09 7.52
CA SER A 98 -5.19 -0.37 7.57
C SER A 98 -6.01 -0.80 6.34
N LEU A 99 -5.57 -1.86 5.66
CA LEU A 99 -6.18 -2.45 4.46
C LEU A 99 -6.24 -1.52 3.23
N ALA A 100 -5.59 -0.35 3.25
CA ALA A 100 -5.50 0.52 2.08
C ALA A 100 -4.74 -0.19 0.94
N LEU A 101 -5.29 -0.18 -0.29
CA LEU A 101 -4.76 -0.88 -1.47
C LEU A 101 -4.43 -2.36 -1.23
N LYS A 102 -5.18 -3.04 -0.41
CA LYS A 102 -4.86 -4.41 0.05
C LYS A 102 -4.75 -5.42 -1.08
N THR A 103 -5.59 -5.34 -2.11
CA THR A 103 -5.73 -6.37 -3.17
C THR A 103 -4.96 -6.09 -4.45
N VAL A 104 -4.21 -5.00 -4.54
CA VAL A 104 -3.35 -4.74 -5.71
C VAL A 104 -2.44 -5.94 -5.96
N THR A 105 -2.50 -6.52 -7.16
CA THR A 105 -1.72 -7.72 -7.52
C THR A 105 -0.64 -7.42 -8.56
N THR A 106 -0.89 -7.74 -9.80
CA THR A 106 0.00 -7.49 -10.94
C THR A 106 -0.59 -6.39 -11.83
N GLY A 107 -0.01 -5.26 -11.92
CA GLY A 107 -0.63 -4.05 -12.44
C GLY A 107 -1.05 -3.19 -11.25
N GLY A 108 -1.88 -2.24 -11.36
CA GLY A 108 -2.25 -1.34 -10.26
C GLY A 108 -1.07 -0.52 -9.79
N HIS A 109 -0.69 0.44 -10.62
CA HIS A 109 0.43 1.35 -10.41
C HIS A 109 -0.05 2.75 -10.11
N GLU A 110 0.80 3.55 -9.45
CA GLU A 110 0.60 4.99 -9.32
C GLU A 110 -0.74 5.35 -8.62
N ASN A 111 -1.20 4.50 -7.69
CA ASN A 111 -2.41 4.76 -6.92
C ASN A 111 -2.07 5.45 -5.59
N THR A 112 -2.95 6.34 -5.14
CA THR A 112 -2.87 6.98 -3.83
C THR A 112 -4.11 6.62 -3.01
N ALA A 113 -3.92 5.91 -1.92
CA ALA A 113 -4.96 5.51 -0.97
C ALA A 113 -4.64 6.05 0.43
N LEU A 114 -5.49 6.90 0.96
CA LEU A 114 -5.33 7.46 2.31
C LEU A 114 -6.60 7.26 3.12
N GLY A 115 -6.58 6.32 4.04
CA GLY A 115 -7.69 5.97 4.91
C GLY A 115 -7.84 4.46 5.12
N PHE A 116 -8.62 4.07 6.13
CA PHE A 116 -8.98 2.68 6.37
C PHE A 116 -9.76 2.13 5.16
N GLU A 117 -9.30 1.00 4.59
CA GLU A 117 -9.90 0.35 3.41
C GLU A 117 -10.02 1.25 2.16
N ALA A 118 -9.27 2.35 2.07
CA ALA A 118 -9.27 3.17 0.87
C ALA A 118 -8.71 2.37 -0.32
N LEU A 119 -9.45 2.33 -1.45
CA LEU A 119 -9.14 1.57 -2.65
C LEU A 119 -8.83 0.08 -2.37
N GLU A 120 -9.49 -0.54 -1.37
CA GLU A 120 -9.17 -1.90 -0.90
C GLU A 120 -9.17 -2.95 -2.01
N LEU A 121 -10.16 -2.89 -2.91
CA LEU A 121 -10.37 -3.91 -3.94
C LEU A 121 -9.73 -3.59 -5.30
N VAL A 122 -8.98 -2.49 -5.42
CA VAL A 122 -8.21 -2.21 -6.63
C VAL A 122 -7.20 -3.32 -6.85
N ASN A 123 -7.33 -4.04 -7.97
CA ASN A 123 -6.43 -5.14 -8.31
C ASN A 123 -5.50 -4.82 -9.50
N SER A 124 -5.99 -4.10 -10.52
CA SER A 124 -5.25 -3.77 -11.74
C SER A 124 -5.50 -2.34 -12.25
N GLY A 125 -6.25 -1.52 -11.50
CA GLY A 125 -6.46 -0.11 -11.83
C GLY A 125 -5.23 0.75 -11.55
N ASP A 126 -4.94 1.72 -12.41
CA ASP A 126 -3.79 2.63 -12.28
C ASP A 126 -4.26 4.07 -12.02
N HIS A 127 -3.37 4.90 -11.44
CA HIS A 127 -3.56 6.36 -11.30
C HIS A 127 -4.83 6.74 -10.51
N ASN A 128 -5.31 5.92 -9.59
CA ASN A 128 -6.49 6.23 -8.80
C ASN A 128 -6.10 6.96 -7.50
N VAL A 129 -6.96 7.88 -7.09
CA VAL A 129 -6.86 8.61 -5.82
C VAL A 129 -8.09 8.29 -4.97
N GLY A 130 -7.89 7.65 -3.82
CA GLY A 130 -8.92 7.38 -2.82
C GLY A 130 -8.52 7.99 -1.47
N ILE A 131 -9.23 9.01 -1.02
CA ILE A 131 -8.93 9.70 0.24
C ILE A 131 -10.16 9.71 1.15
N GLY A 132 -10.08 9.01 2.26
CA GLY A 132 -11.15 8.88 3.25
C GLY A 132 -11.37 7.44 3.69
N TRP A 133 -12.14 7.26 4.77
CA TRP A 133 -12.57 5.95 5.22
C TRP A 133 -13.37 5.25 4.10
N LYS A 134 -12.91 4.10 3.61
CA LYS A 134 -13.54 3.33 2.53
C LYS A 134 -13.77 4.11 1.22
N ALA A 135 -12.95 5.10 0.93
CA ALA A 135 -13.06 5.82 -0.34
C ALA A 135 -12.67 4.90 -1.51
N GLY A 136 -13.64 4.59 -2.38
CA GLY A 136 -13.48 3.72 -3.54
C GLY A 136 -13.16 2.26 -3.18
N ASP A 137 -13.64 1.75 -2.06
CA ASP A 137 -13.31 0.40 -1.61
C ASP A 137 -13.82 -0.69 -2.56
N SER A 138 -14.83 -0.41 -3.37
CA SER A 138 -15.37 -1.31 -4.39
C SER A 138 -14.72 -1.19 -5.79
N LEU A 139 -13.87 -0.17 -6.02
CA LEU A 139 -13.17 0.01 -7.31
C LEU A 139 -12.22 -1.17 -7.57
N THR A 140 -12.24 -1.73 -8.77
CA THR A 140 -11.44 -2.92 -9.12
C THR A 140 -10.38 -2.69 -10.19
N SER A 141 -10.77 -2.32 -11.40
CA SER A 141 -9.86 -2.17 -12.54
C SER A 141 -9.93 -0.81 -13.23
N GLY A 142 -10.80 0.08 -12.76
CA GLY A 142 -10.92 1.44 -13.30
C GLY A 142 -9.63 2.25 -13.11
N LYS A 143 -9.35 3.17 -14.03
CA LYS A 143 -8.11 3.97 -14.06
C LYS A 143 -8.40 5.47 -13.99
N GLY A 144 -7.51 6.20 -13.31
CA GLY A 144 -7.57 7.65 -13.25
C GLY A 144 -8.78 8.20 -12.49
N ASN A 145 -9.32 7.44 -11.53
CA ASN A 145 -10.47 7.87 -10.73
C ASN A 145 -10.01 8.70 -9.52
N VAL A 146 -10.81 9.69 -9.14
CA VAL A 146 -10.58 10.53 -7.95
C VAL A 146 -11.80 10.44 -7.04
N LEU A 147 -11.61 9.83 -5.86
CA LEU A 147 -12.66 9.52 -4.89
C LEU A 147 -12.26 10.11 -3.54
N ILE A 148 -12.92 11.18 -3.12
CA ILE A 148 -12.54 11.93 -1.92
C ILE A 148 -13.75 12.05 -0.97
N GLY A 149 -13.57 11.54 0.23
CA GLY A 149 -14.55 11.57 1.31
C GLY A 149 -14.78 10.19 1.93
N SER A 150 -15.53 10.16 3.02
CA SER A 150 -15.86 8.92 3.71
C SER A 150 -16.86 8.10 2.90
N ASN A 151 -16.58 6.84 2.67
CA ASN A 151 -17.46 5.86 1.99
C ASN A 151 -18.02 6.35 0.64
N VAL A 152 -17.21 7.09 -0.11
CA VAL A 152 -17.57 7.54 -1.47
C VAL A 152 -17.11 6.50 -2.49
N GLU A 153 -17.95 6.26 -3.47
CA GLU A 153 -17.71 5.25 -4.49
C GLU A 153 -17.65 5.84 -5.90
N ALA A 154 -16.97 5.13 -6.78
CA ALA A 154 -17.06 5.37 -8.22
C ALA A 154 -18.45 4.97 -8.75
N ALA A 155 -18.97 5.66 -9.74
CA ALA A 155 -20.21 5.28 -10.41
C ALA A 155 -20.10 3.90 -11.09
N SER A 156 -18.90 3.49 -11.46
CA SER A 156 -18.57 2.17 -11.99
C SER A 156 -17.26 1.65 -11.41
N ASN A 157 -17.25 0.43 -10.88
CA ASN A 157 -16.07 -0.19 -10.29
C ASN A 157 -14.96 -0.53 -11.30
N THR A 158 -15.29 -0.50 -12.58
CA THR A 158 -14.35 -0.75 -13.69
C THR A 158 -14.21 0.44 -14.63
N GLY A 159 -14.96 1.51 -14.38
CA GLY A 159 -14.95 2.73 -15.19
C GLY A 159 -13.70 3.59 -14.96
N ASP A 160 -13.29 4.30 -15.97
CA ASP A 160 -12.13 5.18 -15.95
C ASP A 160 -12.53 6.65 -15.76
N ARG A 161 -11.58 7.45 -15.22
CA ARG A 161 -11.67 8.91 -15.13
C ARG A 161 -12.97 9.44 -14.52
N GLN A 162 -13.39 8.82 -13.44
CA GLN A 162 -14.53 9.23 -12.64
C GLN A 162 -14.08 10.15 -11.49
N LEU A 163 -14.84 11.16 -11.20
CA LEU A 163 -14.65 12.03 -10.06
C LEU A 163 -15.83 11.90 -9.11
N THR A 164 -15.59 11.62 -7.85
CA THR A 164 -16.59 11.69 -6.77
C THR A 164 -15.98 12.38 -5.56
N ILE A 165 -16.58 13.49 -5.16
CA ILE A 165 -16.27 14.15 -3.88
C ILE A 165 -17.55 14.21 -3.07
N GLY A 166 -17.53 13.66 -1.87
CA GLY A 166 -18.74 13.54 -1.07
C GLY A 166 -18.46 13.23 0.39
N THR A 167 -19.51 12.87 1.11
CA THR A 167 -19.40 12.48 2.52
C THR A 167 -20.43 11.39 2.85
N TYR A 168 -20.16 10.71 3.94
CA TYR A 168 -21.04 9.72 4.56
C TYR A 168 -21.34 10.14 6.00
N ASP A 169 -22.61 10.22 6.37
CA ASP A 169 -23.08 10.66 7.69
C ASP A 169 -23.35 9.52 8.69
N GLY A 170 -23.03 8.28 8.30
CA GLY A 170 -23.34 7.07 9.06
C GLY A 170 -24.57 6.32 8.53
N THR A 171 -25.33 6.93 7.62
CA THR A 171 -26.56 6.36 7.04
C THR A 171 -26.58 6.51 5.51
N ASN A 172 -26.21 7.69 5.02
CA ASN A 172 -26.27 8.01 3.59
C ASN A 172 -24.95 8.60 3.10
N THR A 173 -24.61 8.27 1.86
CA THR A 173 -23.53 8.95 1.13
C THR A 173 -24.13 10.12 0.34
N THR A 174 -23.59 11.31 0.53
CA THR A 174 -23.97 12.50 -0.24
C THR A 174 -22.81 12.88 -1.16
N THR A 175 -23.05 12.86 -2.46
CA THR A 175 -22.10 13.32 -3.46
C THR A 175 -22.28 14.82 -3.70
N TRP A 176 -21.22 15.59 -3.53
CA TRP A 176 -21.21 17.04 -3.77
C TRP A 176 -20.78 17.38 -5.18
N ILE A 177 -19.79 16.64 -5.68
CA ILE A 177 -19.22 16.81 -7.02
C ILE A 177 -19.06 15.43 -7.62
N SER A 178 -19.54 15.23 -8.84
CA SER A 178 -19.29 14.02 -9.61
C SER A 178 -19.05 14.34 -11.07
N GLY A 179 -18.33 13.46 -11.74
CA GLY A 179 -18.09 13.53 -13.17
C GLY A 179 -17.61 12.17 -13.68
N ASP A 180 -17.72 11.98 -14.97
CA ASP A 180 -17.28 10.76 -15.64
C ASP A 180 -16.37 11.07 -16.85
N SER A 181 -15.93 10.01 -17.55
CA SER A 181 -15.06 10.12 -18.72
C SER A 181 -15.73 10.82 -19.92
N SER A 182 -17.03 11.03 -19.90
CA SER A 182 -17.77 11.74 -20.97
C SER A 182 -17.88 13.24 -20.70
N GLY A 183 -17.43 13.71 -19.55
CA GLY A 183 -17.43 15.14 -19.20
C GLY A 183 -18.73 15.64 -18.61
N ASN A 184 -19.56 14.75 -18.05
CA ASN A 184 -20.81 15.08 -17.36
C ASN A 184 -20.62 15.00 -15.84
#